data_4bb02b236ca3455463da7e9a73092108
#
_entry.id   4bb02b236ca3455463da7e9a73092108
#
_cell.length_a   1.000
_cell.length_b   1.000
_cell.length_c   1.000
_cell.angle_alpha   90.00
_cell.angle_beta   90.00
_cell.angle_gamma   90.00
#
_symmetry.space_group_name_H-M   'P 1'
#
loop_
_entity.id
_entity.type
_entity.pdbx_description
1 polymer ?
#
loop_
_entity_poly.entity_id
_entity_poly.type
_entity_poly.pdbx_seq_one_letter_code
_entity_poly.pdbx_strand_id
1 'polypeptide(L)'
;MAGLRDNLADSFRAAEGMPPVAWAISDGLTGYEEAVAFMEARAAAIAEGMAPETVWLVEHPPLYTAGTSARAEDLVEPDRFPVFRTGRGGQYTYHGPGQRVAYVMLDLKRRQPDLRRYVAALEGWLIATLAEFNVRGERRDDRVGVWVRRPEKGEAVEDKIAAIGIRVRRWVSYHGIGLNVDPDLSHFSGIVPCGVRQHGVTSLVDLGIPVSLPEVDATLRRTFETIFGPTERVAAPLLSGN
;
A
#
# COMPACT_ATOMS: atom_id res chain seq x y z
N MET A 1 -19.99 -2.56 -16.51
CA MET A 1 -19.04 -3.42 -17.23
C MET A 1 -17.90 -3.69 -16.25
N ALA A 2 -17.47 -4.95 -16.06
CA ALA A 2 -16.30 -5.27 -15.28
C ALA A 2 -15.08 -4.63 -15.93
N GLY A 3 -14.20 -3.98 -15.15
CA GLY A 3 -13.00 -3.34 -15.66
C GLY A 3 -12.00 -4.39 -16.20
N LEU A 4 -11.10 -3.94 -17.07
CA LEU A 4 -10.07 -4.80 -17.68
C LEU A 4 -9.19 -5.54 -16.64
N ARG A 5 -9.12 -5.04 -15.38
CA ARG A 5 -8.35 -5.62 -14.28
C ARG A 5 -9.18 -6.50 -13.32
N ASP A 6 -10.52 -6.51 -13.42
CA ASP A 6 -11.37 -7.29 -12.50
C ASP A 6 -11.18 -8.80 -12.68
N ASN A 7 -10.87 -9.26 -13.90
CA ASN A 7 -10.62 -10.66 -14.19
C ASN A 7 -9.19 -11.13 -13.88
N LEU A 8 -8.29 -10.23 -13.39
CA LEU A 8 -6.88 -10.54 -13.18
C LEU A 8 -6.53 -10.88 -11.72
N ALA A 9 -7.45 -10.69 -10.76
CA ALA A 9 -7.13 -10.51 -9.35
C ALA A 9 -7.43 -11.70 -8.42
N ASP A 10 -7.96 -12.80 -8.91
CA ASP A 10 -8.52 -13.85 -8.04
C ASP A 10 -7.47 -14.68 -7.27
N SER A 11 -6.25 -14.75 -7.74
CA SER A 11 -5.15 -15.41 -7.04
C SER A 11 -3.79 -14.97 -7.59
N PHE A 12 -2.85 -14.70 -6.67
CA PHE A 12 -1.45 -14.41 -6.97
C PHE A 12 -0.52 -15.21 -6.05
N ARG A 13 -0.86 -16.48 -5.85
CA ARG A 13 -0.14 -17.39 -4.96
C ARG A 13 1.19 -17.81 -5.56
N ALA A 14 2.16 -18.05 -4.70
CA ALA A 14 3.38 -18.75 -5.09
C ALA A 14 3.07 -20.21 -5.49
N ALA A 15 3.99 -20.84 -6.21
CA ALA A 15 3.91 -22.26 -6.53
C ALA A 15 3.79 -23.10 -5.26
N GLU A 16 3.17 -24.27 -5.37
CA GLU A 16 3.02 -25.20 -4.25
C GLU A 16 4.39 -25.60 -3.66
N GLY A 17 4.45 -25.73 -2.34
CA GLY A 17 5.68 -26.07 -1.63
C GLY A 17 6.60 -24.87 -1.32
N MET A 18 6.25 -23.64 -1.74
CA MET A 18 7.00 -22.46 -1.34
C MET A 18 6.78 -22.13 0.13
N PRO A 19 7.82 -21.62 0.84
CA PRO A 19 7.69 -21.23 2.25
C PRO A 19 6.67 -20.09 2.42
N PRO A 20 6.05 -19.98 3.61
CA PRO A 20 5.12 -18.90 3.92
C PRO A 20 5.83 -17.55 3.84
N VAL A 21 5.07 -16.50 3.54
CA VAL A 21 5.56 -15.12 3.55
C VAL A 21 5.73 -14.65 5.01
N ALA A 22 6.88 -14.13 5.36
CA ALA A 22 7.14 -13.55 6.68
C ALA A 22 6.23 -12.31 6.87
N TRP A 23 5.51 -12.26 7.99
CA TRP A 23 4.58 -11.17 8.33
C TRP A 23 5.07 -10.45 9.57
N ALA A 24 5.53 -9.23 9.40
CA ALA A 24 6.06 -8.37 10.46
C ALA A 24 5.17 -7.14 10.68
N ILE A 25 5.09 -6.69 11.92
CA ILE A 25 4.38 -5.46 12.31
C ILE A 25 5.30 -4.69 13.24
N SER A 26 5.61 -3.43 12.92
CA SER A 26 6.34 -2.54 13.83
C SER A 26 5.38 -1.84 14.77
N ASP A 27 5.82 -1.69 16.02
CA ASP A 27 5.17 -0.84 16.99
C ASP A 27 5.67 0.61 16.83
N GLY A 28 4.74 1.57 16.95
CA GLY A 28 5.05 2.99 16.83
C GLY A 28 5.44 3.45 15.42
N LEU A 29 6.03 4.64 15.35
CA LEU A 29 6.37 5.28 14.08
C LEU A 29 7.74 4.83 13.58
N THR A 30 7.78 4.43 12.34
CA THR A 30 9.01 3.96 11.66
C THR A 30 9.59 5.07 10.80
N GLY A 31 10.89 5.37 10.94
CA GLY A 31 11.60 6.31 10.07
C GLY A 31 11.56 5.87 8.61
N TYR A 32 11.37 6.82 7.70
CA TYR A 32 11.16 6.48 6.28
C TYR A 32 12.45 6.00 5.60
N GLU A 33 13.58 6.66 5.89
CA GLU A 33 14.86 6.33 5.27
C GLU A 33 15.36 4.95 5.71
N GLU A 34 15.21 4.63 7.00
CA GLU A 34 15.54 3.32 7.56
C GLU A 34 14.65 2.22 6.95
N ALA A 35 13.35 2.52 6.78
CA ALA A 35 12.44 1.59 6.14
C ALA A 35 12.82 1.32 4.67
N VAL A 36 13.21 2.35 3.92
CA VAL A 36 13.68 2.21 2.54
C VAL A 36 14.95 1.39 2.47
N ALA A 37 15.93 1.68 3.33
CA ALA A 37 17.19 0.92 3.40
C ALA A 37 16.94 -0.57 3.69
N PHE A 38 16.05 -0.86 4.66
CA PHE A 38 15.66 -2.24 4.96
C PHE A 38 14.99 -2.92 3.75
N MET A 39 14.02 -2.26 3.11
CA MET A 39 13.32 -2.83 1.96
C MET A 39 14.25 -3.15 0.79
N GLU A 40 15.20 -2.25 0.48
CA GLU A 40 16.16 -2.46 -0.60
C GLU A 40 17.10 -3.64 -0.31
N ALA A 41 17.61 -3.73 0.92
CA ALA A 41 18.43 -4.85 1.36
C ALA A 41 17.65 -6.17 1.36
N ARG A 42 16.41 -6.17 1.87
CA ARG A 42 15.55 -7.35 1.90
C ARG A 42 15.20 -7.82 0.49
N ALA A 43 14.83 -6.90 -0.41
CA ALA A 43 14.52 -7.24 -1.80
C ALA A 43 15.73 -7.84 -2.54
N ALA A 44 16.93 -7.32 -2.28
CA ALA A 44 18.16 -7.89 -2.82
C ALA A 44 18.40 -9.32 -2.30
N ALA A 45 18.29 -9.54 -0.99
CA ALA A 45 18.47 -10.85 -0.37
C ALA A 45 17.41 -11.88 -0.82
N ILE A 46 16.14 -11.46 -1.04
CA ILE A 46 15.10 -12.32 -1.62
C ILE A 46 15.48 -12.73 -3.04
N ALA A 47 15.98 -11.79 -3.86
CA ALA A 47 16.37 -12.06 -5.24
C ALA A 47 17.54 -13.06 -5.34
N GLU A 48 18.34 -13.18 -4.28
CA GLU A 48 19.47 -14.11 -4.13
C GLU A 48 19.07 -15.41 -3.41
N GLY A 49 17.82 -15.52 -2.95
CA GLY A 49 17.34 -16.69 -2.21
C GLY A 49 17.86 -16.77 -0.76
N MET A 50 18.45 -15.68 -0.24
CA MET A 50 19.04 -15.61 1.09
C MET A 50 18.08 -15.12 2.19
N ALA A 51 16.90 -14.63 1.82
CA ALA A 51 15.90 -14.16 2.77
C ALA A 51 14.49 -14.59 2.34
N PRO A 52 13.55 -14.76 3.31
CA PRO A 52 12.15 -15.02 3.02
C PRO A 52 11.48 -13.78 2.43
N GLU A 53 10.48 -14.02 1.58
CA GLU A 53 9.51 -12.99 1.18
C GLU A 53 8.88 -12.38 2.43
N THR A 54 8.61 -11.09 2.40
CA THR A 54 8.20 -10.38 3.62
C THR A 54 7.11 -9.36 3.31
N VAL A 55 6.07 -9.35 4.14
CA VAL A 55 5.16 -8.21 4.29
C VAL A 55 5.46 -7.56 5.63
N TRP A 56 5.65 -6.24 5.61
CA TRP A 56 5.98 -5.48 6.79
C TRP A 56 5.04 -4.30 6.95
N LEU A 57 4.25 -4.31 8.03
CA LEU A 57 3.30 -3.27 8.38
C LEU A 57 3.94 -2.22 9.27
N VAL A 58 3.79 -0.96 8.89
CA VAL A 58 4.35 0.19 9.61
C VAL A 58 3.38 1.38 9.63
N GLU A 59 3.64 2.33 10.49
CA GLU A 59 3.21 3.72 10.39
C GLU A 59 4.45 4.60 10.27
N HIS A 60 4.31 5.73 9.59
CA HIS A 60 5.38 6.73 9.50
C HIS A 60 5.03 8.00 10.27
N PRO A 61 6.02 8.82 10.70
CA PRO A 61 5.75 10.21 11.01
C PRO A 61 5.20 10.94 9.78
N PRO A 62 4.55 12.11 9.95
CA PRO A 62 4.01 12.88 8.83
C PRO A 62 5.10 13.22 7.80
N LEU A 63 4.89 12.82 6.55
CA LEU A 63 5.81 13.06 5.45
C LEU A 63 5.12 12.97 4.08
N TYR A 64 5.76 13.53 3.06
CA TYR A 64 5.41 13.32 1.66
C TYR A 64 6.45 12.45 0.96
N THR A 65 6.00 11.60 0.03
CA THR A 65 6.90 10.89 -0.87
C THR A 65 6.59 11.24 -2.33
N ALA A 66 7.62 11.54 -3.10
CA ALA A 66 7.55 11.80 -4.53
C ALA A 66 7.96 10.53 -5.30
N GLY A 67 7.02 9.90 -5.99
CA GLY A 67 7.29 8.77 -6.88
C GLY A 67 7.90 9.22 -8.21
N THR A 68 8.18 8.26 -9.09
CA THR A 68 8.87 8.51 -10.37
C THR A 68 8.12 9.40 -11.36
N SER A 69 6.81 9.58 -11.16
CA SER A 69 5.95 10.43 -12.00
C SER A 69 5.54 11.73 -11.30
N ALA A 70 6.13 12.04 -10.13
CA ALA A 70 5.82 13.26 -9.38
C ALA A 70 6.30 14.50 -10.13
N ARG A 71 5.43 15.51 -10.22
CA ARG A 71 5.71 16.82 -10.83
C ARG A 71 5.87 17.87 -9.74
N ALA A 72 6.78 18.80 -9.91
CA ALA A 72 7.03 19.83 -8.90
C ALA A 72 5.79 20.67 -8.59
N GLU A 73 4.94 20.92 -9.58
CA GLU A 73 3.68 21.66 -9.47
C GLU A 73 2.62 20.97 -8.63
N ASP A 74 2.76 19.66 -8.37
CA ASP A 74 1.84 18.87 -7.55
C ASP A 74 2.21 18.90 -6.05
N LEU A 75 3.31 19.54 -5.69
CA LEU A 75 3.70 19.84 -4.31
C LEU A 75 3.22 21.25 -3.95
N VAL A 76 2.05 21.34 -3.31
CA VAL A 76 1.36 22.62 -3.04
C VAL A 76 1.95 23.32 -1.81
N GLU A 77 2.26 22.57 -0.77
CA GLU A 77 2.84 23.09 0.48
C GLU A 77 4.20 22.39 0.76
N PRO A 78 5.30 22.83 0.11
CA PRO A 78 6.59 22.12 0.17
C PRO A 78 7.23 22.10 1.55
N ASP A 79 6.91 23.07 2.40
CA ASP A 79 7.51 23.22 3.73
C ASP A 79 6.66 22.60 4.85
N ARG A 80 5.51 21.99 4.53
CA ARG A 80 4.60 21.44 5.53
C ARG A 80 5.16 20.20 6.21
N PHE A 81 5.75 19.28 5.44
CA PHE A 81 6.33 18.04 5.92
C PHE A 81 7.60 17.68 5.15
N PRO A 82 8.49 16.85 5.70
CA PRO A 82 9.62 16.31 4.96
C PRO A 82 9.18 15.65 3.65
N VAL A 83 9.93 15.88 2.57
CA VAL A 83 9.65 15.33 1.23
C VAL A 83 10.76 14.38 0.83
N PHE A 84 10.43 13.10 0.62
CA PHE A 84 11.39 12.09 0.19
C PHE A 84 11.17 11.72 -1.28
N ARG A 85 12.21 11.85 -2.11
CA ARG A 85 12.21 11.33 -3.47
C ARG A 85 12.45 9.83 -3.47
N THR A 86 11.59 9.07 -4.14
CA THR A 86 11.62 7.61 -4.09
C THR A 86 11.56 7.00 -5.47
N GLY A 87 12.05 5.76 -5.59
CA GLY A 87 11.99 5.02 -6.86
C GLY A 87 10.68 4.25 -7.09
N ARG A 88 9.67 4.36 -6.20
CA ARG A 88 8.36 3.74 -6.43
C ARG A 88 7.63 4.42 -7.58
N GLY A 89 6.73 3.68 -8.22
CA GLY A 89 5.81 4.26 -9.20
C GLY A 89 4.83 5.26 -8.59
N GLY A 90 4.19 6.05 -9.45
CA GLY A 90 3.19 7.04 -9.08
C GLY A 90 3.76 8.42 -8.75
N GLN A 91 2.88 9.29 -8.25
CA GLN A 91 3.13 10.71 -7.99
C GLN A 91 3.36 10.97 -6.49
N TYR A 92 3.02 12.17 -6.00
CA TYR A 92 3.07 12.45 -4.56
C TYR A 92 2.04 11.63 -3.79
N THR A 93 2.40 11.22 -2.57
CA THR A 93 1.47 10.75 -1.56
C THR A 93 1.91 11.21 -0.18
N TYR A 94 0.97 11.21 0.75
CA TYR A 94 1.20 11.46 2.17
C TYR A 94 1.31 10.14 2.92
N HIS A 95 2.17 10.11 3.92
CA HIS A 95 2.20 9.10 4.96
C HIS A 95 2.21 9.77 6.33
N GLY A 96 1.54 9.17 7.31
CA GLY A 96 1.47 9.69 8.66
C GLY A 96 0.71 8.76 9.61
N PRO A 97 0.66 9.11 10.91
CA PRO A 97 -0.10 8.35 11.91
C PRO A 97 -1.54 8.13 11.46
N GLY A 98 -2.08 6.96 11.77
CA GLY A 98 -3.41 6.54 11.33
C GLY A 98 -3.49 5.97 9.90
N GLN A 99 -2.40 6.04 9.12
CA GLN A 99 -2.32 5.35 7.85
C GLN A 99 -1.51 4.06 8.01
N ARG A 100 -2.12 2.90 7.72
CA ARG A 100 -1.38 1.65 7.68
C ARG A 100 -0.64 1.51 6.34
N VAL A 101 0.66 1.52 6.38
CA VAL A 101 1.53 1.21 5.26
C VAL A 101 1.93 -0.27 5.33
N ALA A 102 1.78 -1.00 4.23
CA ALA A 102 2.30 -2.35 4.10
C ALA A 102 3.34 -2.39 2.99
N TYR A 103 4.57 -2.68 3.37
CA TYR A 103 5.67 -2.94 2.45
C TYR A 103 5.65 -4.41 2.03
N VAL A 104 5.57 -4.67 0.73
CA VAL A 104 5.32 -5.99 0.16
C VAL A 104 6.51 -6.41 -0.68
N MET A 105 7.36 -7.26 -0.11
CA MET A 105 8.61 -7.74 -0.72
C MET A 105 8.43 -9.19 -1.15
N LEU A 106 7.99 -9.40 -2.40
CA LEU A 106 7.68 -10.70 -2.98
C LEU A 106 8.50 -10.94 -4.25
N ASP A 107 8.99 -12.18 -4.43
CA ASP A 107 9.58 -12.63 -5.69
C ASP A 107 8.47 -13.01 -6.69
N LEU A 108 8.25 -12.16 -7.66
CA LEU A 108 7.21 -12.37 -8.66
C LEU A 108 7.50 -13.53 -9.60
N LYS A 109 8.75 -14.03 -9.68
CA LYS A 109 9.10 -15.24 -10.44
C LYS A 109 8.53 -16.51 -9.82
N ARG A 110 8.33 -16.51 -8.48
CA ARG A 110 7.71 -17.63 -7.76
C ARG A 110 6.20 -17.72 -8.00
N ARG A 111 5.65 -16.72 -8.68
CA ARG A 111 4.24 -16.57 -9.08
C ARG A 111 4.17 -16.42 -10.59
N GLN A 112 3.41 -15.44 -11.05
CA GLN A 112 3.43 -15.02 -12.46
C GLN A 112 4.14 -13.68 -12.57
N PRO A 113 5.24 -13.56 -13.34
CA PRO A 113 5.99 -12.32 -13.48
C PRO A 113 5.24 -11.33 -14.41
N ASP A 114 4.08 -10.86 -13.95
CA ASP A 114 3.22 -9.89 -14.59
C ASP A 114 2.88 -8.76 -13.61
N LEU A 115 3.39 -7.56 -13.91
CA LEU A 115 3.20 -6.39 -13.05
C LEU A 115 1.75 -5.91 -13.00
N ARG A 116 0.99 -6.06 -14.08
CA ARG A 116 -0.42 -5.64 -14.11
C ARG A 116 -1.25 -6.54 -13.22
N ARG A 117 -1.01 -7.86 -13.30
CA ARG A 117 -1.66 -8.83 -12.40
C ARG A 117 -1.26 -8.61 -10.96
N TYR A 118 0.00 -8.31 -10.69
CA TYR A 118 0.47 -8.02 -9.34
C TYR A 118 -0.22 -6.77 -8.73
N VAL A 119 -0.30 -5.67 -9.50
CA VAL A 119 -1.03 -4.48 -9.07
C VAL A 119 -2.51 -4.79 -8.84
N ALA A 120 -3.15 -5.53 -9.75
CA ALA A 120 -4.55 -5.94 -9.59
C ALA A 120 -4.76 -6.83 -8.35
N ALA A 121 -3.79 -7.70 -8.03
CA ALA A 121 -3.83 -8.52 -6.82
C ALA A 121 -3.71 -7.67 -5.54
N LEU A 122 -2.85 -6.62 -5.53
CA LEU A 122 -2.77 -5.66 -4.42
C LEU A 122 -4.06 -4.86 -4.25
N GLU A 123 -4.68 -4.41 -5.35
CA GLU A 123 -6.01 -3.79 -5.31
C GLU A 123 -7.06 -4.77 -4.79
N GLY A 124 -7.05 -6.02 -5.26
CA GLY A 124 -7.94 -7.09 -4.79
C GLY A 124 -7.81 -7.36 -3.30
N TRP A 125 -6.59 -7.39 -2.79
CA TRP A 125 -6.30 -7.52 -1.37
C TRP A 125 -6.94 -6.40 -0.55
N LEU A 126 -6.74 -5.14 -0.96
CA LEU A 126 -7.33 -3.99 -0.29
C LEU A 126 -8.86 -4.01 -0.36
N ILE A 127 -9.44 -4.37 -1.51
CA ILE A 127 -10.89 -4.48 -1.69
C ILE A 127 -11.47 -5.58 -0.78
N ALA A 128 -10.82 -6.73 -0.71
CA ALA A 128 -11.22 -7.82 0.20
C ALA A 128 -11.12 -7.39 1.67
N THR A 129 -10.07 -6.63 2.03
CA THR A 129 -9.91 -6.07 3.38
C THR A 129 -11.05 -5.09 3.72
N LEU A 130 -11.37 -4.17 2.81
CA LEU A 130 -12.44 -3.20 3.00
C LEU A 130 -13.82 -3.86 3.10
N ALA A 131 -14.05 -4.93 2.34
CA ALA A 131 -15.30 -5.68 2.38
C ALA A 131 -15.60 -6.30 3.76
N GLU A 132 -14.57 -6.72 4.51
CA GLU A 132 -14.70 -7.20 5.88
C GLU A 132 -15.22 -6.11 6.86
N PHE A 133 -15.05 -4.85 6.50
CA PHE A 133 -15.58 -3.69 7.21
C PHE A 133 -16.85 -3.12 6.57
N ASN A 134 -17.51 -3.88 5.65
CA ASN A 134 -18.68 -3.46 4.88
C ASN A 134 -18.44 -2.20 4.03
N VAL A 135 -17.20 -1.93 3.63
CA VAL A 135 -16.85 -0.84 2.72
C VAL A 135 -16.66 -1.39 1.31
N ARG A 136 -17.41 -0.86 0.36
CA ARG A 136 -17.28 -1.22 -1.04
C ARG A 136 -16.15 -0.44 -1.70
N GLY A 137 -14.95 -1.02 -1.72
CA GLY A 137 -13.83 -0.52 -2.51
C GLY A 137 -13.96 -0.91 -3.99
N GLU A 138 -13.55 -0.03 -4.89
CA GLU A 138 -13.61 -0.25 -6.33
C GLU A 138 -12.28 0.10 -7.00
N ARG A 139 -11.91 -0.63 -8.06
CA ARG A 139 -10.80 -0.30 -8.96
C ARG A 139 -11.23 0.72 -10.00
N ARG A 140 -10.23 1.39 -10.62
CA ARG A 140 -10.44 2.24 -11.79
C ARG A 140 -9.38 1.90 -12.83
N ASP A 141 -9.78 1.71 -14.09
CA ASP A 141 -8.87 1.34 -15.17
C ASP A 141 -7.84 2.41 -15.51
N ASP A 142 -8.19 3.66 -15.32
CA ASP A 142 -7.39 4.85 -15.62
C ASP A 142 -6.42 5.25 -14.49
N ARG A 143 -6.61 4.75 -13.27
CA ARG A 143 -5.82 5.14 -12.10
C ARG A 143 -5.69 4.03 -11.06
N VAL A 144 -4.48 3.81 -10.59
CA VAL A 144 -4.15 2.77 -9.60
C VAL A 144 -4.55 3.19 -8.19
N GLY A 145 -5.02 2.22 -7.40
CA GLY A 145 -5.47 2.37 -6.01
C GLY A 145 -6.91 1.93 -5.82
N VAL A 146 -7.41 2.09 -4.60
CA VAL A 146 -8.78 1.71 -4.26
C VAL A 146 -9.60 2.94 -3.91
N TRP A 147 -10.79 2.99 -4.50
CA TRP A 147 -11.70 4.13 -4.49
C TRP A 147 -13.02 3.76 -3.87
N VAL A 148 -13.66 4.71 -3.19
CA VAL A 148 -14.98 4.56 -2.59
C VAL A 148 -15.90 5.64 -3.13
N ARG A 149 -17.09 5.26 -3.55
CA ARG A 149 -18.11 6.22 -3.99
C ARG A 149 -18.67 7.00 -2.80
N ARG A 150 -18.86 8.30 -3.00
CA ARG A 150 -19.34 9.24 -1.97
C ARG A 150 -20.62 9.92 -2.44
N PRO A 151 -21.75 9.16 -2.54
CA PRO A 151 -23.00 9.70 -3.06
C PRO A 151 -23.54 10.88 -2.22
N GLU A 152 -23.17 10.94 -0.94
CA GLU A 152 -23.51 12.07 -0.05
C GLU A 152 -22.77 13.37 -0.41
N LYS A 153 -21.67 13.30 -1.17
CA LYS A 153 -20.93 14.47 -1.70
C LYS A 153 -21.35 14.81 -3.14
N GLY A 154 -22.03 13.88 -3.82
CA GLY A 154 -22.52 14.01 -5.20
C GLY A 154 -22.50 12.68 -5.94
N GLU A 155 -23.36 12.51 -6.93
CA GLU A 155 -23.61 11.23 -7.63
C GLU A 155 -22.35 10.61 -8.28
N ALA A 156 -21.45 11.45 -8.79
CA ALA A 156 -20.21 11.02 -9.45
C ALA A 156 -18.96 11.17 -8.57
N VAL A 157 -19.11 11.59 -7.30
CA VAL A 157 -17.95 11.82 -6.41
C VAL A 157 -17.44 10.50 -5.87
N GLU A 158 -16.13 10.38 -5.89
CA GLU A 158 -15.41 9.26 -5.29
C GLU A 158 -14.10 9.73 -4.65
N ASP A 159 -13.76 9.12 -3.53
CA ASP A 159 -12.55 9.41 -2.77
C ASP A 159 -11.62 8.21 -2.75
N LYS A 160 -10.32 8.46 -2.77
CA LYS A 160 -9.30 7.41 -2.63
C LYS A 160 -9.16 7.03 -1.16
N ILE A 161 -9.31 5.72 -0.86
CA ILE A 161 -9.09 5.19 0.49
C ILE A 161 -7.73 4.49 0.62
N ALA A 162 -7.19 3.97 -0.48
CA ALA A 162 -5.88 3.32 -0.45
C ALA A 162 -5.06 3.64 -1.69
N ALA A 163 -3.78 3.93 -1.46
CA ALA A 163 -2.78 4.15 -2.49
C ALA A 163 -1.92 2.90 -2.70
N ILE A 164 -1.44 2.70 -3.93
CA ILE A 164 -0.49 1.66 -4.28
C ILE A 164 0.67 2.31 -5.04
N GLY A 165 1.87 2.06 -4.55
CA GLY A 165 3.09 2.50 -5.20
C GLY A 165 4.18 1.46 -4.98
N ILE A 166 4.54 0.74 -6.03
CA ILE A 166 5.53 -0.33 -5.98
C ILE A 166 6.76 0.01 -6.81
N ARG A 167 7.86 -0.65 -6.48
CA ARG A 167 9.03 -0.77 -7.33
C ARG A 167 9.37 -2.25 -7.48
N VAL A 168 9.89 -2.64 -8.63
CA VAL A 168 10.34 -4.00 -8.89
C VAL A 168 11.78 -3.97 -9.38
N ARG A 169 12.63 -4.76 -8.75
CA ARG A 169 14.04 -4.95 -9.15
C ARG A 169 14.35 -6.45 -9.16
N ARG A 170 14.89 -6.94 -10.27
CA ARG A 170 15.19 -8.38 -10.45
C ARG A 170 13.97 -9.29 -10.22
N TRP A 171 12.76 -8.77 -10.54
CA TRP A 171 11.46 -9.41 -10.28
C TRP A 171 11.07 -9.55 -8.80
N VAL A 172 11.77 -8.91 -7.87
CA VAL A 172 11.33 -8.76 -6.50
C VAL A 172 10.68 -7.38 -6.34
N SER A 173 9.46 -7.37 -5.80
CA SER A 173 8.74 -6.14 -5.46
C SER A 173 9.22 -5.55 -4.15
N TYR A 174 9.08 -4.25 -3.97
CA TYR A 174 9.21 -3.54 -2.70
C TYR A 174 8.45 -2.21 -2.74
N HIS A 175 8.38 -1.46 -1.64
CA HIS A 175 7.29 -0.56 -1.33
C HIS A 175 5.96 -1.34 -1.26
N GLY A 176 4.82 -0.74 -1.54
CA GLY A 176 3.55 -1.47 -1.41
C GLY A 176 2.32 -0.59 -1.41
N ILE A 177 1.56 -0.67 -0.31
CA ILE A 177 0.25 -0.01 -0.20
C ILE A 177 0.22 0.93 1.01
N GLY A 178 -0.65 1.96 0.95
CA GLY A 178 -1.04 2.77 2.09
C GLY A 178 -2.56 2.78 2.19
N LEU A 179 -3.09 2.23 3.29
CA LEU A 179 -4.52 2.22 3.60
C LEU A 179 -4.82 3.28 4.65
N ASN A 180 -5.71 4.20 4.32
CA ASN A 180 -6.16 5.22 5.26
C ASN A 180 -7.14 4.61 6.25
N VAL A 181 -6.71 4.43 7.50
CA VAL A 181 -7.54 3.97 8.61
C VAL A 181 -8.13 5.17 9.32
N ASP A 182 -7.29 6.01 9.91
CA ASP A 182 -7.66 7.25 10.61
C ASP A 182 -6.54 8.30 10.54
N PRO A 183 -5.97 8.61 9.35
CA PRO A 183 -5.00 9.71 9.26
C PRO A 183 -5.70 11.07 9.27
N ASP A 184 -4.97 12.11 9.62
CA ASP A 184 -5.42 13.48 9.38
C ASP A 184 -5.49 13.74 7.86
N LEU A 185 -6.71 13.69 7.31
CA LEU A 185 -6.97 13.85 5.88
C LEU A 185 -6.62 15.26 5.37
N SER A 186 -6.57 16.28 6.26
CA SER A 186 -6.16 17.63 5.89
C SER A 186 -4.70 17.68 5.40
N HIS A 187 -3.88 16.72 5.81
CA HIS A 187 -2.48 16.64 5.41
C HIS A 187 -2.29 16.34 3.91
N PHE A 188 -3.29 15.75 3.26
CA PHE A 188 -3.27 15.54 1.82
C PHE A 188 -3.41 16.82 1.00
N SER A 189 -3.90 17.95 1.58
CA SER A 189 -4.05 19.22 0.86
C SER A 189 -2.73 19.84 0.41
N GLY A 190 -1.62 19.48 1.07
CA GLY A 190 -0.28 19.97 0.69
C GLY A 190 0.29 19.35 -0.59
N ILE A 191 -0.42 18.42 -1.20
CA ILE A 191 -0.05 17.77 -2.46
C ILE A 191 -1.28 17.64 -3.39
N VAL A 192 -1.05 17.39 -4.68
CA VAL A 192 -2.09 16.89 -5.58
C VAL A 192 -1.96 15.36 -5.64
N PRO A 193 -2.78 14.60 -4.89
CA PRO A 193 -2.65 13.16 -4.84
C PRO A 193 -2.95 12.55 -6.21
N CYS A 194 -2.02 11.74 -6.74
CA CYS A 194 -2.15 11.08 -8.04
C CYS A 194 -2.34 12.02 -9.24
N GLY A 195 -2.00 13.33 -9.11
CA GLY A 195 -2.18 14.33 -10.17
C GLY A 195 -3.63 14.60 -10.57
N VAL A 196 -4.60 14.15 -9.79
CA VAL A 196 -6.03 14.31 -10.09
C VAL A 196 -6.65 15.26 -9.08
N ARG A 197 -6.90 16.49 -9.48
CA ARG A 197 -7.51 17.55 -8.63
C ARG A 197 -9.00 17.33 -8.36
N GLN A 198 -9.63 16.40 -9.06
CA GLN A 198 -11.09 16.21 -9.04
C GLN A 198 -11.57 15.17 -8.00
N HIS A 199 -10.67 14.45 -7.38
CA HIS A 199 -10.98 13.39 -6.41
C HIS A 199 -10.38 13.71 -5.05
N GLY A 200 -11.15 13.44 -4.01
CA GLY A 200 -10.74 13.55 -2.63
C GLY A 200 -10.01 12.30 -2.11
N VAL A 201 -9.73 12.35 -0.84
CA VAL A 201 -9.25 11.21 -0.04
C VAL A 201 -10.24 10.95 1.09
N THR A 202 -10.30 9.68 1.53
CA THR A 202 -11.13 9.25 2.66
C THR A 202 -10.35 8.24 3.50
N SER A 203 -10.94 7.86 4.63
CA SER A 203 -10.42 6.82 5.54
C SER A 203 -11.58 5.96 6.05
N LEU A 204 -11.27 4.86 6.73
CA LEU A 204 -12.29 4.04 7.38
C LEU A 204 -13.08 4.86 8.40
N VAL A 205 -12.39 5.64 9.23
CA VAL A 205 -13.06 6.48 10.25
C VAL A 205 -13.89 7.61 9.61
N ASP A 206 -13.40 8.26 8.53
CA ASP A 206 -14.18 9.26 7.76
C ASP A 206 -15.46 8.67 7.13
N LEU A 207 -15.45 7.37 6.84
CA LEU A 207 -16.63 6.62 6.37
C LEU A 207 -17.56 6.18 7.52
N GLY A 208 -17.26 6.56 8.76
CA GLY A 208 -18.06 6.19 9.93
C GLY A 208 -17.78 4.79 10.47
N ILE A 209 -16.65 4.18 10.12
CA ILE A 209 -16.23 2.86 10.60
C ILE A 209 -15.19 3.04 11.73
N PRO A 210 -15.59 2.98 13.01
CA PRO A 210 -14.67 3.11 14.14
C PRO A 210 -13.87 1.80 14.30
N VAL A 211 -12.68 1.77 13.73
CA VAL A 211 -11.79 0.59 13.72
C VAL A 211 -10.38 0.98 14.17
N SER A 212 -9.75 0.09 14.91
CA SER A 212 -8.35 0.23 15.33
C SER A 212 -7.37 -0.35 14.32
N LEU A 213 -6.13 0.14 14.32
CA LEU A 213 -5.06 -0.43 13.49
C LEU A 213 -4.84 -1.94 13.72
N PRO A 214 -4.83 -2.49 14.96
CA PRO A 214 -4.70 -3.92 15.18
C PRO A 214 -5.82 -4.77 14.53
N GLU A 215 -7.06 -4.28 14.49
CA GLU A 215 -8.17 -4.95 13.81
C GLU A 215 -7.96 -4.94 12.28
N VAL A 216 -7.50 -3.81 11.74
CA VAL A 216 -7.14 -3.71 10.33
C VAL A 216 -5.96 -4.62 9.99
N ASP A 217 -4.93 -4.70 10.84
CA ASP A 217 -3.76 -5.56 10.65
C ASP A 217 -4.12 -7.05 10.60
N ALA A 218 -5.01 -7.48 11.51
CA ALA A 218 -5.51 -8.85 11.53
C ALA A 218 -6.30 -9.18 10.25
N THR A 219 -7.11 -8.23 9.79
CA THR A 219 -7.90 -8.37 8.57
C THR A 219 -7.03 -8.36 7.32
N LEU A 220 -6.05 -7.42 7.23
CA LEU A 220 -5.07 -7.39 6.16
C LEU A 220 -4.33 -8.72 6.02
N ARG A 221 -3.89 -9.32 7.13
CA ARG A 221 -3.21 -10.61 7.09
C ARG A 221 -4.12 -11.72 6.56
N ARG A 222 -5.34 -11.84 7.09
CA ARG A 222 -6.30 -12.86 6.69
C ARG A 222 -6.65 -12.78 5.20
N THR A 223 -6.93 -11.57 4.71
CA THR A 223 -7.26 -11.34 3.29
C THR A 223 -6.04 -11.46 2.38
N PHE A 224 -4.82 -11.13 2.85
CA PHE A 224 -3.58 -11.41 2.13
C PHE A 224 -3.42 -12.91 1.87
N GLU A 225 -3.65 -13.73 2.88
CA GLU A 225 -3.50 -15.19 2.79
C GLU A 225 -4.46 -15.81 1.76
N THR A 226 -5.63 -15.22 1.52
CA THR A 226 -6.56 -15.72 0.49
C THR A 226 -6.02 -15.51 -0.93
N ILE A 227 -5.29 -14.43 -1.18
CA ILE A 227 -4.83 -14.02 -2.52
C ILE A 227 -3.39 -14.46 -2.78
N PHE A 228 -2.48 -14.26 -1.81
CA PHE A 228 -1.04 -14.45 -1.99
C PHE A 228 -0.49 -15.75 -1.40
N GLY A 229 -1.22 -16.41 -0.51
CA GLY A 229 -0.82 -17.64 0.16
C GLY A 229 -0.47 -17.43 1.63
N PRO A 230 -0.03 -18.50 2.32
CA PRO A 230 0.14 -18.51 3.77
C PRO A 230 1.21 -17.54 4.24
N THR A 231 1.04 -17.05 5.47
CA THR A 231 2.00 -16.18 6.14
C THR A 231 2.46 -16.76 7.48
N GLU A 232 3.67 -16.40 7.90
CA GLU A 232 4.20 -16.71 9.22
C GLU A 232 4.53 -15.41 9.97
N ARG A 233 4.07 -15.26 11.22
CA ARG A 233 4.43 -14.09 12.04
C ARG A 233 5.90 -14.15 12.44
N VAL A 234 6.57 -13.03 12.22
CA VAL A 234 7.96 -12.83 12.62
C VAL A 234 8.09 -11.52 13.41
N ALA A 235 9.19 -11.37 14.15
CA ALA A 235 9.51 -10.10 14.79
C ALA A 235 9.68 -8.98 13.76
N ALA A 236 9.35 -7.75 14.16
CA ALA A 236 9.63 -6.57 13.36
C ALA A 236 11.13 -6.45 13.06
N PRO A 237 11.51 -5.91 11.90
CA PRO A 237 12.91 -5.63 11.60
C PRO A 237 13.53 -4.72 12.64
N LEU A 238 14.75 -5.06 13.08
CA LEU A 238 15.60 -4.15 13.84
C LEU A 238 16.20 -3.13 12.85
N LEU A 239 15.85 -1.87 13.01
CA LEU A 239 16.38 -0.78 12.20
C LEU A 239 17.63 -0.21 12.88
N SER A 240 18.67 0.08 12.08
CA SER A 240 19.89 0.71 12.57
C SER A 240 19.60 2.19 12.83
N GLY A 241 19.27 2.57 14.06
CA GLY A 241 18.95 3.97 14.38
C GLY A 241 18.22 4.21 15.70
N ASN A 242 17.90 3.15 16.44
CA ASN A 242 17.42 3.26 17.83
C ASN A 242 18.47 2.79 18.82
#